data_28fd284f0fc785ba814f09f65f2fff12
#
_entry.id   28fd284f0fc785ba814f09f65f2fff12
#
_cell.length_a   1.000
_cell.length_b   1.000
_cell.length_c   1.000
_cell.angle_alpha   90.00
_cell.angle_beta   90.00
_cell.angle_gamma   90.00
#
_symmetry.space_group_name_H-M   'P 1'
#
loop_
_entity.id
_entity.type
_entity.pdbx_description
1 polymer ?
#
loop_
_entity_poly.entity_id
_entity_poly.type
_entity_poly.pdbx_seq_one_letter_code
_entity_poly.pdbx_strand_id
1 'polypeptide(L)'
;MTERLTQYIPHENAMCAFGKQLINAICRLPSQQNITLYLNGDLGAGKTTLSRGMIQGLGYSGNVKSSTYTLVEEYVIGEKIIYHFDLYRLADPEELEFMGIRDYFADNTICLIEWAEKGADLLSPPDLLVNIGYAENARNIELVAQSTMGQQIIQQLT
;
A
#
# COMPACT_ATOMS: atom_id res chain seq x y z
N MET A 1 8.34 14.46 -15.73
CA MET A 1 8.08 13.12 -16.29
C MET A 1 7.79 12.15 -15.15
N THR A 2 6.70 11.40 -15.24
CA THR A 2 6.31 10.46 -14.19
C THR A 2 6.99 9.12 -14.41
N GLU A 3 7.69 8.61 -13.40
CA GLU A 3 8.28 7.28 -13.48
C GLU A 3 7.21 6.21 -13.29
N ARG A 4 7.36 5.14 -14.04
CA ARG A 4 6.46 3.98 -14.02
C ARG A 4 7.26 2.70 -14.07
N LEU A 5 6.73 1.66 -13.45
CA LEU A 5 7.28 0.32 -13.52
C LEU A 5 6.12 -0.65 -13.71
N THR A 6 6.24 -1.55 -14.67
CA THR A 6 5.23 -2.57 -14.91
C THR A 6 5.82 -3.94 -14.59
N GLN A 7 5.07 -4.77 -13.88
CA GLN A 7 5.51 -6.10 -13.48
C GLN A 7 4.41 -7.11 -13.75
N TYR A 8 4.76 -8.19 -14.46
CA TYR A 8 3.86 -9.33 -14.67
C TYR A 8 3.88 -10.24 -13.46
N ILE A 9 2.70 -10.62 -12.98
CA ILE A 9 2.54 -11.44 -11.78
C ILE A 9 1.78 -12.71 -12.17
N PRO A 10 2.48 -13.85 -12.38
CA PRO A 10 1.84 -15.06 -12.90
C PRO A 10 0.92 -15.78 -11.92
N HIS A 11 1.14 -15.63 -10.61
CA HIS A 11 0.35 -16.34 -9.60
C HIS A 11 0.44 -15.63 -8.25
N GLU A 12 -0.32 -16.14 -7.28
CA GLU A 12 -0.44 -15.51 -5.95
C GLU A 12 0.90 -15.43 -5.21
N ASN A 13 1.72 -16.49 -5.29
CA ASN A 13 3.02 -16.47 -4.62
C ASN A 13 3.93 -15.38 -5.18
N ALA A 14 3.84 -15.13 -6.48
CA ALA A 14 4.61 -14.04 -7.12
C ALA A 14 4.10 -12.68 -6.66
N MET A 15 2.80 -12.53 -6.42
CA MET A 15 2.24 -11.29 -5.88
C MET A 15 2.82 -11.01 -4.49
N CYS A 16 2.83 -12.02 -3.64
CA CYS A 16 3.38 -11.89 -2.29
C CYS A 16 4.88 -11.58 -2.33
N ALA A 17 5.63 -12.25 -3.22
CA ALA A 17 7.06 -12.00 -3.40
C ALA A 17 7.33 -10.58 -3.88
N PHE A 18 6.50 -10.06 -4.79
CA PHE A 18 6.64 -8.68 -5.24
C PHE A 18 6.38 -7.71 -4.10
N GLY A 19 5.43 -8.03 -3.21
CA GLY A 19 5.19 -7.24 -2.01
C GLY A 19 6.43 -7.13 -1.13
N LYS A 20 7.16 -8.23 -0.95
CA LYS A 20 8.42 -8.21 -0.19
C LYS A 20 9.46 -7.32 -0.85
N GLN A 21 9.59 -7.39 -2.18
CA GLN A 21 10.51 -6.53 -2.91
C GLN A 21 10.15 -5.06 -2.73
N LEU A 22 8.86 -4.75 -2.81
CA LEU A 22 8.36 -3.39 -2.70
C LEU A 22 8.63 -2.81 -1.32
N ILE A 23 8.33 -3.55 -0.25
CA ILE A 23 8.56 -3.06 1.11
C ILE A 23 10.06 -2.90 1.39
N ASN A 24 10.89 -3.78 0.85
CA ASN A 24 12.34 -3.66 1.00
C ASN A 24 12.86 -2.41 0.29
N ALA A 25 12.32 -2.09 -0.88
CA ALA A 25 12.67 -0.86 -1.59
C ALA A 25 12.30 0.37 -0.77
N ILE A 26 11.12 0.37 -0.16
CA ILE A 26 10.66 1.46 0.70
C ILE A 26 11.61 1.63 1.88
N CYS A 27 12.01 0.54 2.51
CA CYS A 27 12.88 0.58 3.69
C CYS A 27 14.31 1.01 3.39
N ARG A 28 14.72 0.97 2.13
CA ARG A 28 16.06 1.44 1.73
C ARG A 28 16.12 2.95 1.59
N LEU A 29 14.99 3.63 1.60
CA LEU A 29 14.99 5.09 1.50
C LEU A 29 15.57 5.69 2.78
N PRO A 30 16.41 6.73 2.67
CA PRO A 30 17.05 7.32 3.84
C PRO A 30 16.08 8.15 4.70
N SER A 31 14.91 8.48 4.17
CA SER A 31 13.93 9.28 4.88
C SER A 31 13.09 8.43 5.81
N GLN A 32 12.69 9.04 6.95
CA GLN A 32 11.76 8.43 7.89
C GLN A 32 10.36 9.05 7.78
N GLN A 33 10.11 9.84 6.75
CA GLN A 33 8.79 10.43 6.52
C GLN A 33 7.77 9.35 6.20
N ASN A 34 6.50 9.66 6.43
CA ASN A 34 5.42 8.78 6.01
C ASN A 34 5.50 8.49 4.51
N ILE A 35 5.20 7.24 4.16
CA ILE A 35 5.06 6.82 2.77
C ILE A 35 3.66 6.26 2.59
N THR A 36 2.94 6.79 1.62
CA THR A 36 1.55 6.42 1.35
C THR A 36 1.42 5.80 -0.03
N LEU A 37 0.86 4.60 -0.09
CA LEU A 37 0.57 3.89 -1.33
C LEU A 37 -0.94 3.73 -1.47
N TYR A 38 -1.47 4.06 -2.64
CA TYR A 38 -2.85 3.76 -2.99
C TYR A 38 -2.86 2.48 -3.82
N LEU A 39 -3.54 1.46 -3.31
CA LEU A 39 -3.65 0.17 -3.97
C LEU A 39 -4.96 0.13 -4.74
N ASN A 40 -4.87 0.14 -6.06
CA ASN A 40 -6.01 0.21 -6.95
C ASN A 40 -6.19 -1.10 -7.70
N GLY A 41 -7.41 -1.54 -7.83
CA GLY A 41 -7.75 -2.77 -8.54
C GLY A 41 -9.14 -3.23 -8.13
N ASP A 42 -9.75 -4.06 -8.97
CA ASP A 42 -11.07 -4.61 -8.68
C ASP A 42 -10.99 -5.58 -7.50
N LEU A 43 -12.16 -5.91 -6.94
CA LEU A 43 -12.25 -6.94 -5.92
C LEU A 43 -11.61 -8.23 -6.43
N GLY A 44 -10.76 -8.84 -5.61
CA GLY A 44 -10.08 -10.07 -5.99
C GLY A 44 -8.85 -9.88 -6.88
N ALA A 45 -8.44 -8.64 -7.16
CA ALA A 45 -7.26 -8.39 -8.00
C ALA A 45 -5.94 -8.77 -7.34
N GLY A 46 -5.90 -8.84 -5.99
CA GLY A 46 -4.69 -9.21 -5.27
C GLY A 46 -4.14 -8.12 -4.35
N LYS A 47 -4.92 -7.08 -4.07
CA LYS A 47 -4.50 -5.98 -3.19
C LYS A 47 -4.14 -6.47 -1.80
N THR A 48 -4.96 -7.34 -1.23
CA THR A 48 -4.72 -7.91 0.10
C THR A 48 -3.51 -8.83 0.10
N THR A 49 -3.33 -9.62 -0.96
CA THR A 49 -2.16 -10.51 -1.09
C THR A 49 -0.87 -9.70 -1.18
N LEU A 50 -0.89 -8.61 -1.95
CA LEU A 50 0.27 -7.71 -2.03
C LEU A 50 0.59 -7.10 -0.68
N SER A 51 -0.43 -6.60 0.02
CA SER A 51 -0.28 -6.01 1.35
C SER A 51 0.30 -7.01 2.34
N ARG A 52 -0.19 -8.25 2.32
CA ARG A 52 0.33 -9.32 3.18
C ARG A 52 1.81 -9.57 2.91
N GLY A 53 2.21 -9.61 1.63
CA GLY A 53 3.61 -9.77 1.27
C GLY A 53 4.48 -8.63 1.78
N MET A 54 3.97 -7.40 1.72
CA MET A 54 4.69 -6.24 2.24
C MET A 54 4.84 -6.31 3.76
N ILE A 55 3.76 -6.62 4.47
CA ILE A 55 3.76 -6.69 5.94
C ILE A 55 4.69 -7.80 6.42
N GLN A 56 4.57 -8.99 5.83
CA GLN A 56 5.41 -10.12 6.17
C GLN A 56 6.87 -9.87 5.76
N GLY A 57 7.07 -9.18 4.65
CA GLY A 57 8.41 -8.85 4.16
C GLY A 57 9.17 -7.91 5.10
N LEU A 58 8.45 -7.11 5.88
CA LEU A 58 9.08 -6.24 6.88
C LEU A 58 9.42 -7.00 8.16
N GLY A 59 8.97 -8.25 8.30
CA GLY A 59 9.31 -9.11 9.43
C GLY A 59 8.15 -9.41 10.36
N TYR A 60 6.93 -9.03 10.01
CA TYR A 60 5.77 -9.33 10.84
C TYR A 60 5.47 -10.82 10.78
N SER A 61 5.41 -11.47 11.95
CA SER A 61 5.20 -12.93 12.04
C SER A 61 3.77 -13.32 12.39
N GLY A 62 2.91 -12.36 12.72
CA GLY A 62 1.53 -12.64 13.07
C GLY A 62 0.63 -12.80 11.84
N ASN A 63 -0.66 -12.96 12.09
CA ASN A 63 -1.65 -13.05 11.02
C ASN A 63 -1.92 -11.67 10.43
N VAL A 64 -1.95 -11.61 9.10
CA VAL A 64 -2.36 -10.39 8.38
C VAL A 64 -3.85 -10.49 8.14
N LYS A 65 -4.60 -9.57 8.76
CA LYS A 65 -6.06 -9.57 8.73
C LYS A 65 -6.59 -8.69 7.61
N SER A 66 -7.80 -9.00 7.14
CA SER A 66 -8.53 -8.08 6.28
C SER A 66 -8.99 -6.87 7.08
N SER A 67 -8.83 -5.67 6.52
CA SER A 67 -9.31 -4.43 7.14
C SER A 67 -10.72 -4.03 6.70
N THR A 68 -11.43 -4.92 6.00
CA THR A 68 -12.74 -4.62 5.42
C THR A 68 -13.77 -4.14 6.46
N TYR A 69 -13.78 -4.74 7.65
CA TYR A 69 -14.75 -4.41 8.69
C TYR A 69 -14.24 -3.37 9.69
N THR A 70 -12.92 -3.21 9.79
CA THR A 70 -12.29 -2.34 10.78
C THR A 70 -11.84 -1.02 10.18
N LEU A 71 -11.88 -0.89 8.86
CA LEU A 71 -11.38 0.21 8.04
C LEU A 71 -9.86 0.32 8.07
N VAL A 72 -9.21 0.05 9.20
CA VAL A 72 -7.75 0.09 9.31
C VAL A 72 -7.26 -1.01 10.26
N GLU A 73 -6.17 -1.66 9.87
CA GLU A 73 -5.43 -2.58 10.73
C GLU A 73 -4.01 -2.04 10.92
N GLU A 74 -3.52 -2.13 12.15
CA GLU A 74 -2.19 -1.63 12.51
C GLU A 74 -1.22 -2.79 12.69
N TYR A 75 -0.03 -2.66 12.09
CA TYR A 75 1.05 -3.64 12.24
C TYR A 75 2.31 -2.92 12.71
N VAL A 76 2.71 -3.18 13.96
CA VAL A 76 3.91 -2.58 14.54
C VAL A 76 5.08 -3.54 14.35
N ILE A 77 6.11 -3.09 13.66
CA ILE A 77 7.28 -3.91 13.33
C ILE A 77 8.52 -3.08 13.64
N GLY A 78 9.12 -3.32 14.82
CA GLY A 78 10.24 -2.51 15.27
C GLY A 78 9.85 -1.05 15.44
N GLU A 79 10.56 -0.16 14.76
CA GLU A 79 10.27 1.27 14.80
C GLU A 79 9.29 1.71 13.72
N LYS A 80 8.89 0.80 12.84
CA LYS A 80 7.97 1.09 11.75
C LYS A 80 6.57 0.62 12.07
N ILE A 81 5.58 1.35 11.56
CA ILE A 81 4.17 0.97 11.67
C ILE A 81 3.60 0.96 10.27
N ILE A 82 2.96 -0.15 9.90
CA ILE A 82 2.18 -0.23 8.66
C ILE A 82 0.72 -0.13 9.04
N TYR A 83 0.02 0.83 8.44
CA TYR A 83 -1.44 0.94 8.53
C TYR A 83 -2.04 0.48 7.22
N HIS A 84 -2.85 -0.57 7.28
CA HIS A 84 -3.55 -1.08 6.10
C HIS A 84 -5.01 -0.67 6.17
N PHE A 85 -5.41 0.22 5.26
CA PHE A 85 -6.77 0.75 5.15
C PHE A 85 -7.52 0.05 4.04
N ASP A 86 -8.79 -0.28 4.31
CA ASP A 86 -9.71 -0.72 3.27
C ASP A 86 -10.99 0.11 3.43
N LEU A 87 -11.17 1.07 2.55
CA LEU A 87 -12.26 2.03 2.64
C LEU A 87 -13.49 1.62 1.81
N TYR A 88 -13.52 0.37 1.35
CA TYR A 88 -14.61 -0.11 0.50
C TYR A 88 -15.98 0.11 1.15
N ARG A 89 -16.08 -0.11 2.46
CA ARG A 89 -17.35 0.01 3.19
C ARG A 89 -17.56 1.37 3.84
N LEU A 90 -16.67 2.32 3.60
CA LEU A 90 -16.80 3.66 4.15
C LEU A 90 -18.03 4.33 3.56
N ALA A 91 -18.97 4.72 4.43
CA ALA A 91 -20.22 5.36 4.00
C ALA A 91 -20.05 6.86 3.82
N ASP A 92 -19.28 7.48 4.72
CA ASP A 92 -19.09 8.94 4.73
C ASP A 92 -17.65 9.24 5.09
N PRO A 93 -16.93 10.07 4.30
CA PRO A 93 -15.56 10.46 4.63
C PRO A 93 -15.39 11.04 6.04
N GLU A 94 -16.44 11.65 6.62
CA GLU A 94 -16.36 12.16 7.98
C GLU A 94 -16.03 11.10 9.02
N GLU A 95 -16.29 9.81 8.74
CA GLU A 95 -15.92 8.73 9.63
C GLU A 95 -14.39 8.71 9.86
N LEU A 96 -13.62 9.11 8.87
CA LEU A 96 -12.16 9.20 8.98
C LEU A 96 -11.74 10.33 9.92
N GLU A 97 -12.48 11.44 9.93
CA GLU A 97 -12.22 12.53 10.87
C GLU A 97 -12.40 12.06 12.30
N PHE A 98 -13.45 11.28 12.57
CA PHE A 98 -13.69 10.75 13.91
C PHE A 98 -12.61 9.76 14.35
N MET A 99 -11.94 9.12 13.40
CA MET A 99 -10.84 8.21 13.69
C MET A 99 -9.51 8.93 13.96
N GLY A 100 -9.46 10.24 13.71
CA GLY A 100 -8.20 10.96 13.79
C GLY A 100 -7.27 10.63 12.64
N ILE A 101 -7.79 10.61 11.42
CA ILE A 101 -7.07 10.15 10.23
C ILE A 101 -5.70 10.80 10.05
N ARG A 102 -5.54 12.06 10.44
CA ARG A 102 -4.27 12.78 10.24
C ARG A 102 -3.11 12.16 10.99
N ASP A 103 -3.39 11.55 12.15
CA ASP A 103 -2.35 10.95 12.98
C ASP A 103 -1.75 9.68 12.35
N TYR A 104 -2.47 9.06 11.42
CA TYR A 104 -1.98 7.86 10.72
C TYR A 104 -0.85 8.17 9.74
N PHE A 105 -0.69 9.44 9.34
CA PHE A 105 0.32 9.84 8.36
C PHE A 105 1.56 10.46 9.01
N ALA A 106 1.85 10.05 10.24
CA ALA A 106 3.03 10.52 10.98
C ALA A 106 4.32 9.88 10.46
N ASP A 107 5.47 10.38 10.91
CA ASP A 107 6.76 9.82 10.56
C ASP A 107 6.86 8.36 10.99
N ASN A 108 7.69 7.61 10.28
CA ASN A 108 7.93 6.17 10.49
C ASN A 108 6.72 5.29 10.23
N THR A 109 5.72 5.80 9.49
CA THR A 109 4.54 5.04 9.11
C THR A 109 4.52 4.77 7.62
N ILE A 110 3.92 3.65 7.26
CA ILE A 110 3.66 3.27 5.87
C ILE A 110 2.17 2.99 5.78
N CYS A 111 1.47 3.76 4.96
CA CYS A 111 0.03 3.61 4.79
C CYS A 111 -0.26 2.93 3.46
N LEU A 112 -0.97 1.80 3.52
CA LEU A 112 -1.43 1.05 2.35
C LEU A 112 -2.94 1.23 2.31
N ILE A 113 -3.45 1.93 1.29
CA ILE A 113 -4.85 2.34 1.26
C ILE A 113 -5.56 1.76 0.04
N GLU A 114 -6.54 0.89 0.28
CA GLU A 114 -7.44 0.36 -0.74
C GLU A 114 -8.69 1.23 -0.78
N TRP A 115 -9.21 1.46 -1.99
CA TRP A 115 -10.39 2.29 -2.22
C TRP A 115 -10.21 3.72 -1.70
N ALA A 116 -9.05 4.30 -1.99
CA ALA A 116 -8.67 5.63 -1.49
C ALA A 116 -9.63 6.73 -1.94
N GLU A 117 -10.27 6.58 -3.11
CA GLU A 117 -11.22 7.56 -3.62
C GLU A 117 -12.39 7.80 -2.67
N LYS A 118 -12.69 6.83 -1.80
CA LYS A 118 -13.76 6.98 -0.82
C LYS A 118 -13.39 7.90 0.34
N GLY A 119 -12.10 8.09 0.57
CA GLY A 119 -11.61 8.99 1.62
C GLY A 119 -11.46 10.43 1.18
N ALA A 120 -11.54 10.67 -0.12
CA ALA A 120 -11.46 12.02 -0.71
C ALA A 120 -10.21 12.77 -0.23
N ASP A 121 -10.37 14.06 0.09
CA ASP A 121 -9.26 14.94 0.45
C ASP A 121 -8.75 14.75 1.89
N LEU A 122 -9.36 13.84 2.65
CA LEU A 122 -8.95 13.58 4.02
C LEU A 122 -7.69 12.75 4.13
N LEU A 123 -7.30 12.07 3.03
CA LEU A 123 -6.11 11.25 2.99
C LEU A 123 -4.91 12.06 2.51
N SER A 124 -3.71 11.68 2.98
CA SER A 124 -2.48 12.24 2.40
C SER A 124 -2.39 11.87 0.92
N PRO A 125 -1.81 12.75 0.08
CA PRO A 125 -1.55 12.39 -1.31
C PRO A 125 -0.64 11.14 -1.38
N PRO A 126 -0.82 10.29 -2.39
CA PRO A 126 0.00 9.09 -2.49
C PRO A 126 1.41 9.43 -2.97
N ASP A 127 2.38 8.68 -2.48
CA ASP A 127 3.73 8.70 -3.05
C ASP A 127 3.80 7.78 -4.26
N LEU A 128 2.99 6.72 -4.24
CA LEU A 128 3.00 5.70 -5.28
C LEU A 128 1.57 5.21 -5.50
N LEU A 129 1.16 5.15 -6.75
CA LEU A 129 -0.06 4.43 -7.15
C LEU A 129 0.34 3.02 -7.52
N VAL A 130 -0.36 2.03 -6.99
CA VAL A 130 -0.14 0.63 -7.29
C VAL A 130 -1.41 0.12 -7.97
N ASN A 131 -1.36 0.02 -9.30
CA ASN A 131 -2.51 -0.38 -10.10
C ASN A 131 -2.39 -1.85 -10.46
N ILE A 132 -3.35 -2.66 -10.03
CA ILE A 132 -3.35 -4.10 -10.28
C ILE A 132 -4.48 -4.41 -11.26
N GLY A 133 -4.11 -4.95 -12.42
CA GLY A 133 -5.05 -5.32 -13.47
C GLY A 133 -5.02 -6.82 -13.75
N TYR A 134 -6.11 -7.33 -14.30
CA TYR A 134 -6.19 -8.70 -14.74
C TYR A 134 -5.45 -8.90 -16.07
N ALA A 135 -4.76 -10.04 -16.19
CA ALA A 135 -4.09 -10.48 -17.41
C ALA A 135 -4.37 -11.97 -17.56
N GLU A 136 -5.55 -12.31 -18.04
CA GLU A 136 -6.08 -13.69 -18.09
C GLU A 136 -6.10 -14.30 -16.68
N ASN A 137 -5.33 -15.36 -16.43
CA ASN A 137 -5.25 -15.98 -15.12
C ASN A 137 -4.16 -15.37 -14.24
N ALA A 138 -3.49 -14.35 -14.74
CA ALA A 138 -2.41 -13.65 -14.04
C ALA A 138 -2.83 -12.23 -13.72
N ARG A 139 -1.87 -11.42 -13.28
CA ARG A 139 -2.06 -10.00 -12.99
C ARG A 139 -0.91 -9.20 -13.58
N ASN A 140 -1.18 -7.93 -13.87
CA ASN A 140 -0.15 -6.94 -14.15
C ASN A 140 -0.21 -5.88 -13.07
N ILE A 141 0.95 -5.50 -12.55
CA ILE A 141 1.07 -4.37 -11.62
C ILE A 141 1.75 -3.23 -12.34
N GLU A 142 1.15 -2.05 -12.24
CA GLU A 142 1.79 -0.82 -12.69
C GLU A 142 2.03 0.07 -11.47
N LEU A 143 3.28 0.43 -11.23
CA LEU A 143 3.65 1.40 -10.22
C LEU A 143 3.81 2.75 -10.90
N VAL A 144 3.16 3.77 -10.35
CA VAL A 144 3.22 5.14 -10.90
C VAL A 144 3.66 6.08 -9.79
N ALA A 145 4.83 6.67 -9.92
CA ALA A 145 5.35 7.60 -8.91
C ALA A 145 4.53 8.89 -8.91
N GLN A 146 4.17 9.34 -7.72
CA GLN A 146 3.41 10.57 -7.52
C GLN A 146 4.22 11.61 -6.75
N SER A 147 5.41 11.25 -6.27
CA SER A 147 6.30 12.12 -5.50
C SER A 147 7.73 11.74 -5.76
N THR A 148 8.66 12.56 -5.25
CA THR A 148 10.09 12.23 -5.32
C THR A 148 10.37 10.91 -4.62
N MET A 149 9.73 10.65 -3.47
CA MET A 149 9.90 9.38 -2.76
C MET A 149 9.39 8.21 -3.59
N GLY A 150 8.26 8.38 -4.28
CA GLY A 150 7.75 7.37 -5.19
C GLY A 150 8.72 7.05 -6.31
N GLN A 151 9.37 8.07 -6.87
CA GLN A 151 10.41 7.89 -7.88
C GLN A 151 11.59 7.08 -7.33
N GLN A 152 12.02 7.40 -6.11
CA GLN A 152 13.12 6.69 -5.47
C GLN A 152 12.77 5.22 -5.20
N ILE A 153 11.53 4.93 -4.84
CA ILE A 153 11.08 3.55 -4.66
C ILE A 153 11.21 2.77 -5.96
N ILE A 154 10.72 3.33 -7.05
CA ILE A 154 10.81 2.68 -8.37
C ILE A 154 12.26 2.45 -8.76
N GLN A 155 13.13 3.42 -8.51
CA GLN A 155 14.56 3.31 -8.82
C GLN A 155 15.21 2.16 -8.04
N GLN A 156 14.78 1.91 -6.80
CA GLN A 156 15.30 0.80 -6.01
C GLN A 156 14.88 -0.56 -6.56
N LEU A 157 13.78 -0.61 -7.31
CA LEU A 157 13.26 -1.85 -7.89
C LEU A 157 13.88 -2.15 -9.26
N THR A 158 14.50 -1.18 -9.88
CA THR A 158 15.15 -1.33 -11.18
C THR A 158 16.66 -1.39 -10.99
#